data_71f4cb0b91c03081c9f7b20c2880a90a
#
_entry.id   71f4cb0b91c03081c9f7b20c2880a90a
#
_cell.length_a   1.000
_cell.length_b   1.000
_cell.length_c   1.000
_cell.angle_alpha   90.00
_cell.angle_beta   90.00
_cell.angle_gamma   90.00
#
_symmetry.space_group_name_H-M   'P 1'
#
loop_
_entity.id
_entity.type
_entity.pdbx_description
1 polymer ?
#
loop_
_entity_poly.entity_id
_entity_poly.type
_entity_poly.pdbx_seq_one_letter_code
_entity_poly.pdbx_strand_id
1 'polypeptide(L)'
;DCHSGGYSGTPTLCFGCHQSDYNSTNDPDHQSAGFPTTCENCHSTTAWEPSTFNHNAWFPIASGRHQFPCSSCHVSPGNFNHFECILCHEHNRTETDNEHNEVGGYLYESHACYQCHPQGRS
;
A
#
# COMPACT_ATOMS: atom_id res chain seq x y z
N ASP A 1 29.33 -4.15 -4.34
CA ASP A 1 29.90 -3.23 -5.34
C ASP A 1 29.29 -3.50 -6.70
N CYS A 2 28.30 -2.69 -7.09
CA CYS A 2 27.60 -2.86 -8.38
C CYS A 2 28.46 -2.55 -9.62
N HIS A 3 29.68 -2.01 -9.43
CA HIS A 3 30.53 -1.49 -10.51
C HIS A 3 32.00 -1.94 -10.42
N SER A 4 32.25 -3.15 -9.95
CA SER A 4 33.62 -3.69 -9.80
C SER A 4 34.43 -3.79 -11.11
N GLY A 5 33.75 -3.77 -12.25
CA GLY A 5 34.35 -3.84 -13.59
C GLY A 5 34.25 -2.56 -14.43
N GLY A 6 33.82 -1.43 -13.83
CA GLY A 6 33.59 -0.17 -14.53
C GLY A 6 32.11 0.04 -14.91
N TYR A 7 31.79 1.23 -15.44
CA TYR A 7 30.41 1.65 -15.69
C TYR A 7 29.90 1.34 -17.10
N SER A 8 30.77 0.90 -18.00
CA SER A 8 30.39 0.63 -19.40
C SER A 8 29.55 -0.64 -19.50
N GLY A 9 28.32 -0.51 -20.02
CA GLY A 9 27.40 -1.64 -20.18
C GLY A 9 26.62 -2.01 -18.92
N THR A 10 26.78 -1.30 -17.82
CA THR A 10 25.98 -1.52 -16.62
C THR A 10 24.57 -0.96 -16.78
N PRO A 11 23.51 -1.67 -16.37
CA PRO A 11 22.17 -1.09 -16.35
C PRO A 11 22.13 0.16 -15.48
N THR A 12 21.45 1.19 -15.98
CA THR A 12 21.24 2.45 -15.22
C THR A 12 20.03 2.39 -14.32
N LEU A 13 19.17 1.39 -14.51
CA LEU A 13 17.97 1.16 -13.69
C LEU A 13 18.29 0.17 -12.58
N CYS A 14 17.78 0.46 -11.38
CA CYS A 14 17.96 -0.39 -10.20
C CYS A 14 17.57 -1.86 -10.45
N PHE A 15 16.45 -2.05 -11.15
CA PHE A 15 15.92 -3.37 -11.50
C PHE A 15 16.90 -4.23 -12.32
N GLY A 16 17.75 -3.61 -13.15
CA GLY A 16 18.71 -4.36 -13.96
C GLY A 16 19.74 -5.17 -13.16
N CYS A 17 20.00 -4.77 -11.91
CA CYS A 17 20.89 -5.48 -10.98
C CYS A 17 20.10 -6.15 -9.84
N HIS A 18 18.97 -5.56 -9.44
CA HIS A 18 18.18 -5.98 -8.27
C HIS A 18 16.92 -6.78 -8.63
N GLN A 19 16.87 -7.38 -9.83
CA GLN A 19 15.75 -8.21 -10.26
C GLN A 19 15.51 -9.40 -9.32
N SER A 20 16.57 -10.04 -8.84
CA SER A 20 16.45 -11.15 -7.89
C SER A 20 15.88 -10.70 -6.55
N ASP A 21 16.29 -9.53 -6.07
CA ASP A 21 15.80 -8.96 -4.81
C ASP A 21 14.31 -8.63 -4.93
N TYR A 22 13.92 -7.96 -6.02
CA TYR A 22 12.54 -7.69 -6.34
C TYR A 22 11.67 -8.95 -6.40
N ASN A 23 12.17 -10.03 -7.04
CA ASN A 23 11.42 -11.27 -7.20
C ASN A 23 11.34 -12.11 -5.92
N SER A 24 12.23 -11.91 -4.97
CA SER A 24 12.29 -12.67 -3.71
C SER A 24 11.65 -11.96 -2.52
N THR A 25 11.34 -10.69 -2.67
CA THR A 25 10.68 -9.90 -1.61
C THR A 25 9.26 -10.42 -1.40
N ASN A 26 8.86 -10.59 -0.13
CA ASN A 26 7.57 -11.16 0.26
C ASN A 26 6.79 -10.33 1.28
N ASP A 27 7.33 -9.21 1.75
CA ASP A 27 6.65 -8.26 2.64
C ASP A 27 7.00 -6.80 2.29
N PRO A 28 6.22 -6.19 1.39
CA PRO A 28 5.20 -6.80 0.50
C PRO A 28 5.83 -7.57 -0.67
N ASP A 29 5.17 -8.61 -1.14
CA ASP A 29 5.56 -9.32 -2.36
C ASP A 29 5.35 -8.39 -3.57
N HIS A 30 6.45 -7.93 -4.15
CA HIS A 30 6.45 -6.93 -5.21
C HIS A 30 5.83 -7.45 -6.52
N GLN A 31 6.02 -8.72 -6.84
CA GLN A 31 5.45 -9.33 -8.04
C GLN A 31 3.94 -9.52 -7.89
N SER A 32 3.52 -10.15 -6.80
CA SER A 32 2.09 -10.40 -6.54
C SER A 32 1.31 -9.11 -6.35
N ALA A 33 1.95 -8.10 -5.75
CA ALA A 33 1.37 -6.78 -5.56
C ALA A 33 1.35 -5.94 -6.86
N GLY A 34 2.09 -6.33 -7.90
CA GLY A 34 2.17 -5.61 -9.16
C GLY A 34 2.88 -4.26 -9.07
N PHE A 35 3.84 -4.13 -8.16
CA PHE A 35 4.62 -2.89 -8.03
C PHE A 35 5.45 -2.63 -9.29
N PRO A 36 5.61 -1.36 -9.68
CA PRO A 36 6.47 -1.00 -10.81
C PRO A 36 7.94 -1.22 -10.48
N THR A 37 8.76 -1.41 -11.50
CA THR A 37 10.21 -1.54 -11.36
C THR A 37 10.96 -0.19 -11.23
N THR A 38 10.23 0.89 -11.05
CA THR A 38 10.73 2.24 -10.71
C THR A 38 10.95 2.33 -9.21
N CYS A 39 11.98 1.64 -8.74
CA CYS A 39 12.26 1.42 -7.31
C CYS A 39 12.41 2.73 -6.52
N GLU A 40 12.94 3.76 -7.16
CA GLU A 40 13.17 5.10 -6.61
C GLU A 40 11.90 5.83 -6.17
N ASN A 41 10.73 5.39 -6.62
CA ASN A 41 9.46 5.96 -6.18
C ASN A 41 9.14 5.60 -4.70
N CYS A 42 9.72 4.51 -4.23
CA CYS A 42 9.44 3.98 -2.90
C CYS A 42 10.70 3.76 -2.04
N HIS A 43 11.88 3.67 -2.65
CA HIS A 43 13.13 3.37 -1.96
C HIS A 43 14.20 4.44 -2.20
N SER A 44 15.11 4.58 -1.24
CA SER A 44 16.29 5.42 -1.41
C SER A 44 17.43 4.62 -2.02
N THR A 45 18.44 5.32 -2.56
CA THR A 45 19.65 4.67 -3.08
C THR A 45 20.60 4.18 -1.97
N THR A 46 20.29 4.45 -0.71
CA THR A 46 21.11 4.08 0.46
C THR A 46 20.54 2.89 1.24
N ALA A 47 19.23 2.66 1.15
CA ALA A 47 18.56 1.57 1.87
C ALA A 47 17.23 1.21 1.23
N TRP A 48 16.87 -0.06 1.29
CA TRP A 48 15.54 -0.54 0.92
C TRP A 48 14.49 -0.22 1.99
N GLU A 49 14.88 -0.27 3.24
CA GLU A 49 14.01 0.00 4.38
C GLU A 49 14.57 1.14 5.26
N PRO A 50 13.69 1.98 5.80
CA PRO A 50 12.25 2.04 5.51
C PRO A 50 11.96 2.57 4.10
N SER A 51 10.82 2.17 3.54
CA SER A 51 10.31 2.77 2.30
C SER A 51 10.10 4.27 2.48
N THR A 52 10.40 5.07 1.45
CA THR A 52 10.14 6.52 1.43
C THR A 52 8.71 6.85 1.01
N PHE A 53 7.91 5.84 0.67
CA PHE A 53 6.52 6.03 0.27
C PHE A 53 5.67 6.57 1.43
N ASN A 54 5.11 7.75 1.25
CA ASN A 54 4.30 8.40 2.29
C ASN A 54 2.82 8.05 2.14
N HIS A 55 2.40 6.92 2.71
CA HIS A 55 0.99 6.51 2.72
C HIS A 55 0.08 7.47 3.48
N ASN A 56 0.62 8.25 4.43
CA ASN A 56 -0.16 9.20 5.22
C ASN A 56 -0.75 10.37 4.40
N ALA A 57 -0.32 10.52 3.14
CA ALA A 57 -0.94 11.47 2.22
C ALA A 57 -2.38 11.05 1.83
N TRP A 58 -2.68 9.77 1.92
CA TRP A 58 -4.00 9.19 1.65
C TRP A 58 -4.67 8.72 2.94
N PHE A 59 -4.07 7.79 3.63
CA PHE A 59 -4.58 7.22 4.86
C PHE A 59 -3.45 7.01 5.88
N PRO A 60 -3.60 7.42 7.15
CA PRO A 60 -2.52 7.35 8.13
C PRO A 60 -2.28 5.91 8.60
N ILE A 61 -1.14 5.33 8.20
CA ILE A 61 -0.69 4.01 8.64
C ILE A 61 0.64 4.04 9.42
N ALA A 62 1.38 5.16 9.38
CA ALA A 62 2.65 5.28 10.10
C ALA A 62 2.47 5.48 11.62
N SER A 63 1.24 5.75 12.06
CA SER A 63 0.91 5.95 13.47
C SER A 63 -0.53 5.51 13.76
N GLY A 64 -0.82 5.27 15.04
CA GLY A 64 -2.16 4.85 15.45
C GLY A 64 -2.37 3.34 15.34
N ARG A 65 -3.59 2.93 15.03
CA ARG A 65 -4.02 1.52 15.05
C ARG A 65 -3.92 0.80 13.71
N HIS A 66 -3.54 1.50 12.63
CA HIS A 66 -3.50 0.95 11.27
C HIS A 66 -2.09 0.59 10.79
N GLN A 67 -1.20 0.22 11.71
CA GLN A 67 0.15 -0.23 11.39
C GLN A 67 0.15 -1.71 11.02
N PHE A 68 -0.38 -2.01 9.84
CA PHE A 68 -0.50 -3.37 9.31
C PHE A 68 0.24 -3.49 7.96
N PRO A 69 0.59 -4.72 7.53
CA PRO A 69 1.09 -4.97 6.19
C PRO A 69 0.12 -4.48 5.11
N CYS A 70 0.66 -4.10 3.94
CA CYS A 70 -0.14 -3.58 2.82
C CYS A 70 -1.27 -4.52 2.43
N SER A 71 -1.01 -5.83 2.44
CA SER A 71 -1.98 -6.89 2.10
C SER A 71 -3.15 -7.02 3.07
N SER A 72 -3.08 -6.42 4.25
CA SER A 72 -4.19 -6.40 5.20
C SER A 72 -5.36 -5.55 4.71
N CYS A 73 -5.08 -4.53 3.91
CA CYS A 73 -6.08 -3.62 3.35
C CYS A 73 -6.21 -3.79 1.82
N HIS A 74 -5.08 -3.96 1.11
CA HIS A 74 -5.04 -4.11 -0.34
C HIS A 74 -5.09 -5.60 -0.72
N VAL A 75 -6.29 -6.15 -0.75
CA VAL A 75 -6.54 -7.58 -0.96
C VAL A 75 -6.54 -8.01 -2.43
N SER A 76 -6.44 -7.06 -3.35
CA SER A 76 -6.39 -7.31 -4.80
C SER A 76 -4.98 -7.07 -5.32
N PRO A 77 -4.18 -8.13 -5.58
CA PRO A 77 -2.82 -7.97 -6.10
C PRO A 77 -2.77 -7.09 -7.35
N GLY A 78 -1.83 -6.17 -7.40
CA GLY A 78 -1.65 -5.23 -8.52
C GLY A 78 -2.66 -4.09 -8.60
N ASN A 79 -3.66 -4.05 -7.72
CA ASN A 79 -4.65 -2.98 -7.67
C ASN A 79 -4.69 -2.29 -6.32
N PHE A 80 -3.82 -1.32 -6.09
CA PHE A 80 -3.75 -0.55 -4.85
C PHE A 80 -4.85 0.51 -4.71
N ASN A 81 -5.67 0.71 -5.74
CA ASN A 81 -6.89 1.49 -5.63
C ASN A 81 -8.03 0.70 -4.97
N HIS A 82 -7.90 -0.63 -4.91
CA HIS A 82 -8.84 -1.50 -4.21
C HIS A 82 -8.32 -1.80 -2.81
N PHE A 83 -9.10 -1.42 -1.81
CA PHE A 83 -8.81 -1.65 -0.39
C PHE A 83 -10.09 -1.99 0.37
N GLU A 84 -9.94 -2.71 1.48
CA GLU A 84 -11.04 -3.16 2.31
C GLU A 84 -10.88 -2.70 3.76
N CYS A 85 -11.85 -1.93 4.23
CA CYS A 85 -11.98 -1.53 5.63
C CYS A 85 -12.79 -2.56 6.43
N ILE A 86 -13.79 -3.13 5.79
CA ILE A 86 -14.84 -3.96 6.39
C ILE A 86 -14.28 -5.30 6.89
N LEU A 87 -13.14 -5.76 6.36
CA LEU A 87 -12.51 -7.02 6.79
C LEU A 87 -11.99 -7.00 8.24
N CYS A 88 -11.62 -5.82 8.74
CA CYS A 88 -11.09 -5.65 10.09
C CYS A 88 -12.04 -4.91 11.02
N HIS A 89 -12.85 -4.01 10.45
CA HIS A 89 -13.87 -3.32 11.20
C HIS A 89 -15.13 -4.19 11.27
N GLU A 90 -15.33 -4.79 12.42
CA GLU A 90 -16.52 -5.59 12.75
C GLU A 90 -17.77 -4.70 12.89
N HIS A 91 -17.98 -3.83 11.93
CA HIS A 91 -19.24 -3.14 11.84
C HIS A 91 -20.24 -4.10 11.23
N ASN A 92 -21.05 -4.71 12.09
CA ASN A 92 -22.24 -5.40 11.64
C ASN A 92 -23.02 -4.43 10.74
N ARG A 93 -23.23 -4.85 9.49
CA ARG A 93 -23.91 -4.01 8.50
C ARG A 93 -25.18 -3.37 9.05
N THR A 94 -25.96 -4.14 9.82
CA THR A 94 -27.23 -3.65 10.41
C THR A 94 -26.99 -2.50 11.41
N GLU A 95 -25.94 -2.57 12.21
CA GLU A 95 -25.60 -1.50 13.16
C GLU A 95 -25.11 -0.27 12.41
N THR A 96 -24.22 -0.45 11.43
CA THR A 96 -23.71 0.65 10.61
C THR A 96 -24.82 1.30 9.78
N ASP A 97 -25.72 0.51 9.17
CA ASP A 97 -26.86 1.03 8.45
C ASP A 97 -27.80 1.84 9.37
N ASN A 98 -27.96 1.43 10.63
CA ASN A 98 -28.74 2.18 11.63
C ASN A 98 -28.06 3.47 12.07
N GLU A 99 -26.75 3.47 12.25
CA GLU A 99 -25.97 4.65 12.62
C GLU A 99 -25.92 5.69 11.49
N HIS A 100 -26.06 5.25 10.24
CA HIS A 100 -25.98 6.09 9.05
C HIS A 100 -27.34 6.27 8.35
N ASN A 101 -28.46 5.92 9.01
CA ASN A 101 -29.80 5.92 8.39
C ASN A 101 -30.25 7.31 7.89
N GLU A 102 -29.70 8.39 8.47
CA GLU A 102 -29.98 9.77 8.08
C GLU A 102 -28.89 10.38 7.18
N VAL A 103 -27.85 9.59 6.82
CA VAL A 103 -26.73 10.07 6.01
C VAL A 103 -27.01 9.87 4.53
N GLY A 104 -27.23 10.97 3.81
CA GLY A 104 -27.46 10.94 2.37
C GLY A 104 -26.24 10.43 1.62
N GLY A 105 -26.44 9.44 0.73
CA GLY A 105 -25.36 8.86 -0.06
C GLY A 105 -24.53 7.79 0.65
N TYR A 106 -24.91 7.38 1.86
CA TYR A 106 -24.29 6.27 2.55
C TYR A 106 -24.40 4.96 1.76
N LEU A 107 -23.27 4.27 1.63
CA LEU A 107 -23.18 2.92 1.07
C LEU A 107 -22.28 2.08 1.98
N TYR A 108 -22.69 0.87 2.31
CA TYR A 108 -21.90 -0.08 3.08
C TYR A 108 -20.83 -0.72 2.18
N GLU A 109 -19.77 0.06 1.93
CA GLU A 109 -18.66 -0.31 1.06
C GLU A 109 -17.43 0.49 1.44
N SER A 110 -16.23 -0.12 1.34
CA SER A 110 -14.96 0.45 1.82
C SER A 110 -14.60 1.79 1.16
N HIS A 111 -14.86 1.96 -0.12
CA HIS A 111 -14.62 3.23 -0.82
C HIS A 111 -15.53 4.36 -0.31
N ALA A 112 -16.82 4.06 -0.07
CA ALA A 112 -17.76 5.03 0.47
C ALA A 112 -17.38 5.42 1.92
N CYS A 113 -16.96 4.46 2.73
CA CYS A 113 -16.43 4.72 4.07
C CYS A 113 -15.24 5.68 4.01
N TYR A 114 -14.29 5.43 3.12
CA TYR A 114 -13.11 6.28 2.95
C TYR A 114 -13.45 7.70 2.48
N GLN A 115 -14.43 7.88 1.62
CA GLN A 115 -14.85 9.21 1.15
C GLN A 115 -15.33 10.10 2.29
N CYS A 116 -16.00 9.54 3.27
CA CYS A 116 -16.48 10.28 4.45
C CYS A 116 -15.47 10.27 5.60
N HIS A 117 -14.68 9.20 5.74
CA HIS A 117 -13.71 8.99 6.82
C HIS A 117 -12.27 8.83 6.32
N PRO A 118 -11.68 9.80 5.59
CA PRO A 118 -10.36 9.66 4.96
C PRO A 118 -9.21 9.53 5.97
N GLN A 119 -9.45 9.84 7.23
CA GLN A 119 -8.49 9.71 8.33
C GLN A 119 -8.78 8.49 9.24
N GLY A 120 -9.75 7.65 8.88
CA GLY A 120 -10.17 6.52 9.70
C GLY A 120 -10.75 6.93 11.07
N ARG A 121 -11.38 8.10 11.13
CA ARG A 121 -12.02 8.65 12.34
C ARG A 121 -13.46 9.05 12.01
N SER A 122 -14.34 8.79 12.95
CA SER A 122 -15.71 9.30 12.96
C SER A 122 -15.73 10.80 13.31
#